data_03eae33893052011d79eddb4c98ce02c
#
_entry.id   03eae33893052011d79eddb4c98ce02c
#
_cell.length_a   1.000
_cell.length_b   1.000
_cell.length_c   1.000
_cell.angle_alpha   90.00
_cell.angle_beta   90.00
_cell.angle_gamma   90.00
#
_symmetry.space_group_name_H-M   'P 1'
#
loop_
_entity.id
_entity.type
_entity.pdbx_description
1 polymer ?
#
loop_
_entity_poly.entity_id
_entity_poly.type
_entity_poly.pdbx_seq_one_letter_code
_entity_poly.pdbx_strand_id
1 'polypeptide(L)'
;MTASMTEASPSDGLLALDSDAQELLFTAARTANSFSDEPVSDEQLRAITSLAKWPPTMANTNPLRILFVRTPEGKSRLGPLMSEGNRAKTLSAPAVAVLAVDTDFHDKIPELLPFRPELRDNFVADPENRERLATFNGALQAGYFILAVRAAGLAAGPMLGFDGPGIDAEFFGDRSWKTILVVNIGKPGVDPWFDRLPRLSHADYVEYA
;
A
#
# COMPACT_ATOMS: atom_id res chain seq x y z
N MET A 1 5.57 -39.05 -20.61
CA MET A 1 6.22 -37.87 -20.00
C MET A 1 6.26 -36.81 -21.08
N THR A 2 5.24 -35.97 -21.14
CA THR A 2 5.17 -34.79 -22.03
C THR A 2 5.75 -33.61 -21.25
N ALA A 3 6.95 -33.18 -21.63
CA ALA A 3 7.53 -31.94 -21.13
C ALA A 3 6.61 -30.79 -21.56
N SER A 4 5.98 -30.13 -20.59
CA SER A 4 5.32 -28.85 -20.82
C SER A 4 6.39 -27.83 -21.19
N MET A 5 6.48 -27.53 -22.47
CA MET A 5 7.24 -26.35 -22.92
C MET A 5 6.47 -25.13 -22.39
N THR A 6 6.99 -24.49 -21.37
CA THR A 6 6.53 -23.17 -20.95
C THR A 6 6.80 -22.23 -22.11
N GLU A 7 5.76 -21.79 -22.81
CA GLU A 7 5.92 -20.75 -23.83
C GLU A 7 6.52 -19.51 -23.16
N ALA A 8 7.64 -19.02 -23.69
CA ALA A 8 8.28 -17.79 -23.25
C ALA A 8 7.25 -16.65 -23.32
N SER A 9 7.15 -15.85 -22.26
CA SER A 9 6.29 -14.66 -22.27
C SER A 9 6.70 -13.73 -23.40
N PRO A 10 5.77 -13.10 -24.15
CA PRO A 10 6.10 -12.12 -25.20
C PRO A 10 6.98 -10.95 -24.73
N SER A 11 7.16 -10.78 -23.43
CA SER A 11 7.99 -9.74 -22.82
C SER A 11 9.40 -10.19 -22.44
N ASP A 12 9.80 -11.45 -22.70
CA ASP A 12 11.15 -11.94 -22.40
C ASP A 12 12.19 -11.13 -23.17
N GLY A 13 13.12 -10.52 -22.43
CA GLY A 13 14.19 -9.68 -22.97
C GLY A 13 13.81 -8.20 -23.19
N LEU A 14 12.54 -7.80 -23.01
CA LEU A 14 12.11 -6.40 -23.10
C LEU A 14 12.08 -5.69 -21.74
N LEU A 15 12.08 -6.42 -20.64
CA LEU A 15 12.03 -5.89 -19.28
C LEU A 15 13.41 -5.99 -18.61
N ALA A 16 13.79 -4.97 -17.85
CA ALA A 16 15.04 -4.94 -17.10
C ALA A 16 15.04 -5.86 -15.86
N LEU A 17 13.86 -6.17 -15.33
CA LEU A 17 13.72 -7.14 -14.24
C LEU A 17 13.81 -8.56 -14.80
N ASP A 18 14.52 -9.45 -14.10
CA ASP A 18 14.47 -10.87 -14.38
C ASP A 18 13.09 -11.48 -14.09
N SER A 19 12.87 -12.73 -14.53
CA SER A 19 11.59 -13.43 -14.37
C SER A 19 11.19 -13.56 -12.91
N ASP A 20 12.13 -13.87 -12.03
CA ASP A 20 11.86 -14.10 -10.60
C ASP A 20 11.39 -12.81 -9.93
N ALA A 21 12.01 -11.67 -10.25
CA ALA A 21 11.59 -10.37 -9.76
C ALA A 21 10.22 -9.94 -10.34
N GLN A 22 9.96 -10.24 -11.63
CA GLN A 22 8.66 -10.00 -12.24
C GLN A 22 7.56 -10.83 -11.58
N GLU A 23 7.80 -12.11 -11.29
CA GLU A 23 6.87 -12.98 -10.58
C GLU A 23 6.62 -12.49 -9.16
N LEU A 24 7.67 -12.23 -8.39
CA LEU A 24 7.57 -11.76 -7.02
C LEU A 24 6.74 -10.49 -6.88
N LEU A 25 7.00 -9.51 -7.74
CA LEU A 25 6.39 -8.18 -7.61
C LEU A 25 5.01 -8.10 -8.29
N PHE A 26 4.79 -8.83 -9.40
CA PHE A 26 3.64 -8.61 -10.27
C PHE A 26 2.86 -9.89 -10.59
N THR A 27 3.45 -10.82 -11.35
CA THR A 27 2.67 -11.87 -12.01
C THR A 27 2.25 -12.99 -11.08
N ALA A 28 3.05 -13.42 -10.11
CA ALA A 28 2.66 -14.37 -9.09
C ALA A 28 1.99 -13.71 -7.86
N ALA A 29 2.13 -12.41 -7.70
CA ALA A 29 1.60 -11.68 -6.55
C ALA A 29 0.06 -11.69 -6.50
N ARG A 30 -0.50 -11.96 -5.31
CA ARG A 30 -1.94 -11.99 -5.03
C ARG A 30 -2.24 -11.32 -3.69
N THR A 31 -3.49 -10.92 -3.48
CA THR A 31 -3.99 -10.51 -2.16
C THR A 31 -4.09 -11.73 -1.25
N ALA A 32 -3.36 -11.73 -0.14
CA ALA A 32 -3.46 -12.79 0.85
C ALA A 32 -4.69 -12.60 1.73
N ASN A 33 -5.41 -13.70 1.98
CA ASN A 33 -6.60 -13.74 2.83
C ASN A 33 -6.37 -14.52 4.14
N SER A 34 -5.25 -15.26 4.24
CA SER A 34 -4.79 -15.87 5.49
C SER A 34 -3.28 -15.64 5.64
N PHE A 35 -2.81 -15.63 6.88
CA PHE A 35 -1.42 -15.38 7.24
C PHE A 35 -0.97 -16.44 8.26
N SER A 36 0.32 -16.79 8.24
CA SER A 36 0.94 -17.57 9.31
C SER A 36 1.11 -16.70 10.54
N ASP A 37 1.44 -17.32 11.66
CA ASP A 37 1.75 -16.67 12.93
C ASP A 37 3.21 -16.17 13.02
N GLU A 38 4.02 -16.37 11.97
CA GLU A 38 5.41 -15.88 11.90
C GLU A 38 5.43 -14.34 12.06
N PRO A 39 6.13 -13.82 13.07
CA PRO A 39 6.16 -12.37 13.31
C PRO A 39 6.82 -11.60 12.17
N VAL A 40 6.33 -10.41 11.91
CA VAL A 40 7.01 -9.43 11.05
C VAL A 40 7.89 -8.54 11.92
N SER A 41 9.20 -8.55 11.69
CA SER A 41 10.15 -7.82 12.53
C SER A 41 10.18 -6.31 12.23
N ASP A 42 10.74 -5.54 13.17
CA ASP A 42 10.96 -4.10 12.98
C ASP A 42 11.90 -3.81 11.81
N GLU A 43 12.91 -4.67 11.62
CA GLU A 43 13.86 -4.56 10.50
C GLU A 43 13.17 -4.75 9.16
N GLN A 44 12.25 -5.74 9.05
CA GLN A 44 11.45 -5.94 7.84
C GLN A 44 10.54 -4.74 7.57
N LEU A 45 9.87 -4.18 8.58
CA LEU A 45 9.04 -2.99 8.42
C LEU A 45 9.85 -1.75 8.02
N ARG A 46 11.07 -1.59 8.57
CA ARG A 46 11.98 -0.52 8.14
C ARG A 46 12.44 -0.72 6.70
N ALA A 47 12.77 -1.94 6.30
CA ALA A 47 13.15 -2.25 4.92
C ALA A 47 12.01 -1.91 3.94
N ILE A 48 10.77 -2.31 4.26
CA ILE A 48 9.57 -1.98 3.48
C ILE A 48 9.42 -0.46 3.33
N THR A 49 9.47 0.28 4.43
CA THR A 49 9.27 1.74 4.38
C THR A 49 10.43 2.46 3.70
N SER A 50 11.66 1.91 3.73
CA SER A 50 12.81 2.47 3.02
C SER A 50 12.65 2.42 1.49
N LEU A 51 11.91 1.45 0.97
CA LEU A 51 11.55 1.35 -0.45
C LEU A 51 10.28 2.15 -0.77
N ALA A 52 9.27 2.09 0.09
CA ALA A 52 7.97 2.72 -0.11
C ALA A 52 8.00 4.26 -0.15
N LYS A 53 9.09 4.90 0.27
CA LYS A 53 9.25 6.36 0.26
C LYS A 53 9.68 6.96 -1.09
N TRP A 54 10.01 6.14 -2.10
CA TRP A 54 10.61 6.60 -3.36
C TRP A 54 9.67 6.88 -4.54
N PRO A 55 8.35 6.62 -4.50
CA PRO A 55 7.48 6.98 -5.61
C PRO A 55 7.50 8.47 -5.86
N PRO A 56 7.34 8.91 -7.13
CA PRO A 56 7.16 10.32 -7.43
C PRO A 56 5.83 10.82 -6.86
N THR A 57 5.85 12.02 -6.31
CA THR A 57 4.64 12.75 -5.91
C THR A 57 4.67 14.15 -6.50
N MET A 58 3.50 14.73 -6.77
CA MET A 58 3.41 16.10 -7.27
C MET A 58 4.15 17.05 -6.31
N ALA A 59 5.06 17.85 -6.83
CA ALA A 59 5.87 18.79 -6.05
C ALA A 59 6.56 18.15 -4.82
N ASN A 60 6.91 16.87 -4.90
CA ASN A 60 7.54 16.10 -3.82
C ASN A 60 6.78 16.17 -2.48
N THR A 61 5.45 16.21 -2.51
CA THR A 61 4.59 16.45 -1.33
C THR A 61 4.61 15.34 -0.29
N ASN A 62 4.87 14.09 -0.67
CA ASN A 62 4.99 12.93 0.21
C ASN A 62 3.92 12.85 1.32
N PRO A 63 2.62 12.83 0.98
CA PRO A 63 1.56 12.89 1.99
C PRO A 63 1.35 11.60 2.76
N LEU A 64 1.88 10.45 2.32
CA LEU A 64 1.62 9.16 2.96
C LEU A 64 2.14 9.14 4.41
N ARG A 65 1.30 8.59 5.30
CA ARG A 65 1.62 8.26 6.69
C ARG A 65 1.26 6.81 6.93
N ILE A 66 2.03 6.12 7.76
CA ILE A 66 1.87 4.68 8.02
C ILE A 66 1.84 4.45 9.52
N LEU A 67 0.77 3.81 9.99
CA LEU A 67 0.68 3.25 11.33
C LEU A 67 0.74 1.72 11.23
N PHE A 68 1.70 1.10 11.92
CA PHE A 68 1.74 -0.35 12.07
C PHE A 68 1.03 -0.78 13.35
N VAL A 69 0.00 -1.62 13.20
CA VAL A 69 -0.75 -2.24 14.29
C VAL A 69 -0.31 -3.69 14.39
N ARG A 70 0.38 -4.05 15.49
CA ARG A 70 0.96 -5.39 15.71
C ARG A 70 0.58 -5.99 17.04
N THR A 71 0.30 -5.15 18.03
CA THR A 71 -0.01 -5.65 19.37
C THR A 71 -1.46 -6.15 19.47
N PRO A 72 -1.76 -7.10 20.37
CA PRO A 72 -3.13 -7.54 20.61
C PRO A 72 -4.08 -6.39 20.95
N GLU A 73 -3.62 -5.42 21.75
CA GLU A 73 -4.39 -4.23 22.14
C GLU A 73 -4.69 -3.35 20.92
N GLY A 74 -3.69 -3.07 20.08
CA GLY A 74 -3.89 -2.31 18.85
C GLY A 74 -4.87 -3.00 17.91
N LYS A 75 -4.76 -4.32 17.75
CA LYS A 75 -5.68 -5.12 16.93
C LYS A 75 -7.09 -5.17 17.51
N SER A 76 -7.25 -5.24 18.83
CA SER A 76 -8.56 -5.22 19.46
C SER A 76 -9.30 -3.89 19.23
N ARG A 77 -8.56 -2.78 19.09
CA ARG A 77 -9.10 -1.45 18.77
C ARG A 77 -9.43 -1.34 17.27
N LEU A 78 -8.58 -1.89 16.39
CA LEU A 78 -8.78 -1.84 14.94
C LEU A 78 -9.89 -2.77 14.45
N GLY A 79 -10.00 -3.97 15.03
CA GLY A 79 -10.92 -5.02 14.57
C GLY A 79 -12.38 -4.59 14.44
N PRO A 80 -13.00 -3.89 15.42
CA PRO A 80 -14.37 -3.38 15.30
C PRO A 80 -14.59 -2.40 14.15
N LEU A 81 -13.53 -1.72 13.70
CA LEU A 81 -13.56 -0.71 12.64
C LEU A 81 -13.36 -1.32 11.23
N MET A 82 -13.04 -2.63 11.17
CA MET A 82 -12.99 -3.36 9.90
C MET A 82 -14.37 -3.90 9.54
N SER A 83 -14.72 -3.86 8.25
CA SER A 83 -15.94 -4.53 7.77
C SER A 83 -15.88 -6.03 8.08
N GLU A 84 -17.04 -6.67 8.23
CA GLU A 84 -17.18 -8.06 8.69
C GLU A 84 -16.29 -9.03 7.93
N GLY A 85 -16.26 -8.96 6.58
CA GLY A 85 -15.44 -9.83 5.73
C GLY A 85 -13.93 -9.61 5.83
N ASN A 86 -13.50 -8.50 6.45
CA ASN A 86 -12.07 -8.18 6.63
C ASN A 86 -11.58 -8.40 8.06
N ARG A 87 -12.48 -8.41 9.05
CA ARG A 87 -12.14 -8.42 10.48
C ARG A 87 -11.26 -9.60 10.88
N ALA A 88 -11.70 -10.83 10.55
CA ALA A 88 -11.00 -12.04 10.98
C ALA A 88 -9.57 -12.10 10.44
N LYS A 89 -9.37 -11.82 9.14
CA LYS A 89 -8.04 -11.83 8.51
C LYS A 89 -7.13 -10.68 9.00
N THR A 90 -7.71 -9.54 9.41
CA THR A 90 -6.97 -8.44 10.01
C THR A 90 -6.47 -8.79 11.40
N LEU A 91 -7.31 -9.43 12.22
CA LEU A 91 -6.93 -9.86 13.56
C LEU A 91 -5.86 -10.96 13.56
N SER A 92 -5.89 -11.87 12.56
CA SER A 92 -4.92 -12.97 12.44
C SER A 92 -3.58 -12.55 11.83
N ALA A 93 -3.54 -11.50 11.01
CA ALA A 93 -2.30 -11.06 10.36
C ALA A 93 -1.25 -10.63 11.41
N PRO A 94 0.05 -11.04 11.29
CA PRO A 94 1.08 -10.67 12.26
C PRO A 94 1.33 -9.16 12.33
N ALA A 95 1.18 -8.46 11.20
CA ALA A 95 1.23 -6.99 11.17
C ALA A 95 0.12 -6.43 10.27
N VAL A 96 -0.38 -5.26 10.62
CA VAL A 96 -1.34 -4.50 9.82
C VAL A 96 -0.82 -3.09 9.64
N ALA A 97 -0.75 -2.61 8.40
CA ALA A 97 -0.46 -1.21 8.11
C ALA A 97 -1.77 -0.46 7.84
N VAL A 98 -2.05 0.57 8.63
CA VAL A 98 -3.04 1.59 8.32
C VAL A 98 -2.32 2.69 7.54
N LEU A 99 -2.65 2.83 6.26
CA LEU A 99 -2.11 3.85 5.39
C LEU A 99 -3.06 5.05 5.39
N ALA A 100 -2.54 6.20 5.77
CA ALA A 100 -3.27 7.45 5.81
C ALA A 100 -2.56 8.50 4.96
N VAL A 101 -3.27 9.55 4.59
CA VAL A 101 -2.69 10.76 4.01
C VAL A 101 -2.76 11.89 5.02
N ASP A 102 -1.69 12.63 5.12
CA ASP A 102 -1.63 13.88 5.87
C ASP A 102 -2.20 15.00 5.01
N THR A 103 -3.35 15.55 5.39
CA THR A 103 -3.96 16.66 4.66
C THR A 103 -3.24 17.99 4.87
N ASP A 104 -2.34 18.06 5.86
CA ASP A 104 -1.46 19.20 6.11
C ASP A 104 -0.03 18.96 5.60
N PHE A 105 0.14 18.06 4.61
CA PHE A 105 1.44 17.79 3.97
C PHE A 105 2.17 19.05 3.51
N HIS A 106 1.43 20.12 3.23
CA HIS A 106 1.95 21.39 2.71
C HIS A 106 2.91 22.07 3.70
N ASP A 107 2.80 21.81 4.99
CA ASP A 107 3.73 22.34 6.00
C ASP A 107 5.16 21.83 5.82
N LYS A 108 5.33 20.70 5.07
CA LYS A 108 6.63 20.14 4.72
C LYS A 108 7.20 20.65 3.40
N ILE A 109 6.47 21.42 2.62
CA ILE A 109 6.94 21.94 1.33
C ILE A 109 8.26 22.72 1.44
N PRO A 110 8.47 23.62 2.42
CA PRO A 110 9.75 24.32 2.53
C PRO A 110 10.95 23.40 2.75
N GLU A 111 10.74 22.23 3.35
CA GLU A 111 11.75 21.19 3.56
C GLU A 111 11.93 20.30 2.32
N LEU A 112 10.81 19.84 1.74
CA LEU A 112 10.80 18.82 0.68
C LEU A 112 11.00 19.42 -0.73
N LEU A 113 10.72 20.70 -0.90
CA LEU A 113 10.86 21.45 -2.16
C LEU A 113 11.47 22.83 -1.88
N PRO A 114 12.73 22.90 -1.40
CA PRO A 114 13.31 24.14 -0.86
C PRO A 114 13.51 25.27 -1.90
N PHE A 115 13.45 24.95 -3.18
CA PHE A 115 13.53 25.95 -4.27
C PHE A 115 12.16 26.53 -4.69
N ARG A 116 11.05 26.04 -4.11
CA ARG A 116 9.68 26.53 -4.35
C ARG A 116 8.87 26.56 -3.04
N PRO A 117 9.37 27.16 -1.96
CA PRO A 117 8.71 27.16 -0.65
C PRO A 117 7.34 27.86 -0.66
N GLU A 118 7.14 28.82 -1.57
CA GLU A 118 5.89 29.56 -1.74
C GLU A 118 4.70 28.69 -2.16
N LEU A 119 4.94 27.49 -2.69
CA LEU A 119 3.84 26.54 -3.00
C LEU A 119 3.06 26.14 -1.77
N ARG A 120 3.64 26.21 -0.56
CA ARG A 120 2.93 26.00 0.69
C ARG A 120 1.68 26.90 0.77
N ASP A 121 1.83 28.17 0.48
CA ASP A 121 0.75 29.15 0.63
C ASP A 121 -0.36 28.92 -0.42
N ASN A 122 -0.01 28.42 -1.62
CA ASN A 122 -0.99 28.02 -2.62
C ASN A 122 -1.86 26.84 -2.11
N PHE A 123 -1.28 25.86 -1.42
CA PHE A 123 -2.02 24.76 -0.81
C PHE A 123 -2.86 25.21 0.40
N VAL A 124 -2.42 26.22 1.16
CA VAL A 124 -3.21 26.84 2.23
C VAL A 124 -4.45 27.52 1.65
N ALA A 125 -4.30 28.20 0.51
CA ALA A 125 -5.38 28.94 -0.14
C ALA A 125 -6.46 28.07 -0.78
N ASP A 126 -6.15 26.78 -1.09
CA ASP A 126 -7.06 25.86 -1.75
C ASP A 126 -7.13 24.52 -1.00
N PRO A 127 -7.88 24.44 0.11
CA PRO A 127 -7.97 23.24 0.94
C PRO A 127 -8.59 22.02 0.21
N GLU A 128 -9.55 22.25 -0.68
CA GLU A 128 -10.23 21.18 -1.42
C GLU A 128 -9.25 20.49 -2.38
N ASN A 129 -8.53 21.25 -3.18
CA ASN A 129 -7.49 20.72 -4.07
C ASN A 129 -6.35 20.09 -3.30
N ARG A 130 -5.97 20.65 -2.14
CA ARG A 130 -4.97 20.09 -1.24
C ARG A 130 -5.36 18.68 -0.79
N GLU A 131 -6.58 18.48 -0.30
CA GLU A 131 -7.08 17.17 0.13
C GLU A 131 -7.14 16.17 -1.03
N ARG A 132 -7.64 16.61 -2.20
CA ARG A 132 -7.64 15.80 -3.42
C ARG A 132 -6.23 15.35 -3.82
N LEU A 133 -5.25 16.24 -3.76
CA LEU A 133 -3.86 15.94 -4.06
C LEU A 133 -3.21 15.05 -3.01
N ALA A 134 -3.52 15.22 -1.73
CA ALA A 134 -3.08 14.31 -0.67
C ALA A 134 -3.53 12.88 -0.97
N THR A 135 -4.81 12.69 -1.29
CA THR A 135 -5.38 11.39 -1.60
C THR A 135 -4.76 10.77 -2.87
N PHE A 136 -4.63 11.54 -3.94
CA PHE A 136 -4.04 11.05 -5.20
C PHE A 136 -2.57 10.62 -5.02
N ASN A 137 -1.75 11.47 -4.43
CA ASN A 137 -0.33 11.17 -4.21
C ASN A 137 -0.13 10.07 -3.17
N GLY A 138 -0.98 10.03 -2.13
CA GLY A 138 -0.99 8.94 -1.16
C GLY A 138 -1.32 7.58 -1.78
N ALA A 139 -2.24 7.54 -2.75
CA ALA A 139 -2.56 6.32 -3.49
C ALA A 139 -1.38 5.83 -4.34
N LEU A 140 -0.63 6.73 -5.01
CA LEU A 140 0.62 6.37 -5.70
C LEU A 140 1.63 5.75 -4.72
N GLN A 141 1.84 6.37 -3.55
CA GLN A 141 2.73 5.85 -2.52
C GLN A 141 2.24 4.52 -1.93
N ALA A 142 0.92 4.33 -1.75
CA ALA A 142 0.33 3.07 -1.28
C ALA A 142 0.57 1.92 -2.27
N GLY A 143 0.54 2.17 -3.57
CA GLY A 143 0.92 1.19 -4.60
C GLY A 143 2.37 0.72 -4.43
N TYR A 144 3.31 1.65 -4.24
CA TYR A 144 4.71 1.33 -3.95
C TYR A 144 4.89 0.61 -2.61
N PHE A 145 4.09 0.96 -1.60
CA PHE A 145 4.11 0.24 -0.32
C PHE A 145 3.74 -1.24 -0.50
N ILE A 146 2.70 -1.55 -1.29
CA ILE A 146 2.31 -2.92 -1.59
C ILE A 146 3.46 -3.67 -2.30
N LEU A 147 4.11 -3.04 -3.28
CA LEU A 147 5.28 -3.62 -3.96
C LEU A 147 6.46 -3.82 -3.00
N ALA A 148 6.71 -2.88 -2.10
CA ALA A 148 7.77 -2.99 -1.10
C ALA A 148 7.53 -4.14 -0.10
N VAL A 149 6.28 -4.40 0.30
CA VAL A 149 5.92 -5.58 1.11
C VAL A 149 6.27 -6.87 0.36
N ARG A 150 5.96 -6.95 -0.94
CA ARG A 150 6.29 -8.09 -1.78
C ARG A 150 7.80 -8.24 -1.97
N ALA A 151 8.52 -7.15 -2.20
CA ALA A 151 9.98 -7.14 -2.31
C ALA A 151 10.68 -7.63 -1.02
N ALA A 152 10.05 -7.47 0.14
CA ALA A 152 10.51 -8.04 1.41
C ALA A 152 10.17 -9.54 1.56
N GLY A 153 9.60 -10.20 0.53
CA GLY A 153 9.20 -11.61 0.55
C GLY A 153 7.99 -11.89 1.45
N LEU A 154 7.16 -10.86 1.71
CA LEU A 154 5.94 -10.95 2.49
C LEU A 154 4.70 -10.82 1.59
N ALA A 155 3.59 -11.40 2.03
CA ALA A 155 2.30 -11.21 1.38
C ALA A 155 1.64 -9.93 1.88
N ALA A 156 0.95 -9.24 0.96
CA ALA A 156 0.13 -8.07 1.25
C ALA A 156 -1.36 -8.41 1.05
N GLY A 157 -2.19 -7.99 1.98
CA GLY A 157 -3.66 -8.07 1.90
C GLY A 157 -4.29 -6.68 1.96
N PRO A 158 -4.26 -5.89 0.86
CA PRO A 158 -4.86 -4.55 0.83
C PRO A 158 -6.39 -4.62 0.84
N MET A 159 -7.04 -3.73 1.60
CA MET A 159 -8.48 -3.70 1.84
C MET A 159 -9.00 -2.27 1.92
N LEU A 160 -10.20 -2.04 1.35
CA LEU A 160 -10.95 -0.78 1.46
C LEU A 160 -12.19 -0.91 2.36
N GLY A 161 -12.53 -2.12 2.82
CA GLY A 161 -13.67 -2.35 3.69
C GLY A 161 -13.33 -2.07 5.15
N PHE A 162 -13.47 -0.82 5.60
CA PHE A 162 -13.26 -0.33 6.96
C PHE A 162 -14.04 0.97 7.21
N ASP A 163 -14.21 1.34 8.47
CA ASP A 163 -14.71 2.64 8.91
C ASP A 163 -13.54 3.64 9.01
N GLY A 164 -13.30 4.41 7.96
CA GLY A 164 -12.21 5.39 7.89
C GLY A 164 -12.30 6.45 8.99
N PRO A 165 -13.42 7.18 9.13
CA PRO A 165 -13.59 8.14 10.22
C PRO A 165 -13.40 7.54 11.62
N GLY A 166 -13.85 6.30 11.82
CA GLY A 166 -13.65 5.58 13.09
C GLY A 166 -12.17 5.28 13.34
N ILE A 167 -11.41 4.84 12.33
CA ILE A 167 -9.96 4.63 12.44
C ILE A 167 -9.24 5.95 12.71
N ASP A 168 -9.59 7.01 11.99
CA ASP A 168 -8.97 8.32 12.17
C ASP A 168 -9.17 8.85 13.60
N ALA A 169 -10.38 8.75 14.13
CA ALA A 169 -10.69 9.15 15.50
C ALA A 169 -9.93 8.30 16.55
N GLU A 170 -9.87 6.98 16.33
CA GLU A 170 -9.28 6.03 17.28
C GLU A 170 -7.75 6.11 17.33
N PHE A 171 -7.08 6.30 16.19
CA PHE A 171 -5.63 6.17 16.10
C PHE A 171 -4.88 7.47 15.82
N PHE A 172 -5.54 8.46 15.27
CA PHE A 172 -4.87 9.70 14.85
C PHE A 172 -5.27 10.93 15.68
N GLY A 173 -6.44 10.88 16.32
CA GLY A 173 -6.88 11.98 17.20
C GLY A 173 -6.90 13.33 16.48
N ASP A 174 -6.10 14.28 16.98
CA ASP A 174 -6.05 15.66 16.44
C ASP A 174 -5.14 15.82 15.22
N ARG A 175 -4.58 14.72 14.67
CA ARG A 175 -3.75 14.78 13.47
C ARG A 175 -4.62 14.96 12.23
N SER A 176 -4.08 15.66 11.24
CA SER A 176 -4.68 15.85 9.92
C SER A 176 -4.60 14.60 9.01
N TRP A 177 -4.53 13.41 9.61
CA TRP A 177 -4.36 12.15 8.89
C TRP A 177 -5.71 11.52 8.58
N LYS A 178 -5.91 11.13 7.30
CA LYS A 178 -7.10 10.45 6.83
C LYS A 178 -6.75 9.09 6.26
N THR A 179 -7.36 8.04 6.78
CA THR A 179 -7.13 6.64 6.36
C THR A 179 -7.59 6.43 4.92
N ILE A 180 -6.71 5.90 4.08
CA ILE A 180 -7.00 5.59 2.67
C ILE A 180 -6.95 4.10 2.34
N LEU A 181 -6.22 3.28 3.11
CA LEU A 181 -6.07 1.86 2.86
C LEU A 181 -5.62 1.14 4.13
N VAL A 182 -6.11 -0.09 4.33
CA VAL A 182 -5.56 -1.00 5.35
C VAL A 182 -4.92 -2.19 4.65
N VAL A 183 -3.70 -2.56 5.06
CA VAL A 183 -2.92 -3.65 4.43
C VAL A 183 -2.48 -4.63 5.51
N ASN A 184 -2.97 -5.86 5.43
CA ASN A 184 -2.44 -6.98 6.23
C ASN A 184 -1.09 -7.42 5.67
N ILE A 185 -0.14 -7.75 6.54
CA ILE A 185 1.26 -8.07 6.18
C ILE A 185 1.71 -9.30 6.95
N GLY A 186 2.31 -10.28 6.27
CA GLY A 186 2.88 -11.48 6.88
C GLY A 186 3.27 -12.51 5.85
N LYS A 187 3.75 -13.66 6.29
CA LYS A 187 3.90 -14.82 5.43
C LYS A 187 2.53 -15.40 5.12
N PRO A 188 2.32 -15.96 3.91
CA PRO A 188 1.06 -16.61 3.57
C PRO A 188 0.74 -17.73 4.56
N GLY A 189 -0.53 -17.84 4.97
CA GLY A 189 -1.05 -18.91 5.81
C GLY A 189 -1.51 -20.13 5.00
N VAL A 190 -2.46 -20.90 5.56
CA VAL A 190 -3.09 -22.01 4.88
C VAL A 190 -4.12 -21.46 3.89
N ASP A 191 -4.11 -21.97 2.64
CA ASP A 191 -5.01 -21.57 1.55
C ASP A 191 -5.16 -20.04 1.41
N PRO A 192 -4.05 -19.30 1.30
CA PRO A 192 -4.07 -17.83 1.39
C PRO A 192 -4.63 -17.15 0.14
N TRP A 193 -4.82 -17.89 -0.95
CA TRP A 193 -5.13 -17.35 -2.26
C TRP A 193 -6.49 -17.80 -2.77
N PHE A 194 -7.29 -16.86 -3.25
CA PHE A 194 -8.40 -17.18 -4.15
C PHE A 194 -7.89 -17.39 -5.58
N ASP A 195 -8.72 -17.95 -6.46
CA ASP A 195 -8.39 -18.06 -7.86
C ASP A 195 -8.08 -16.68 -8.47
N ARG A 196 -7.14 -16.68 -9.43
CA ARG A 196 -6.77 -15.45 -10.11
C ARG A 196 -7.91 -14.99 -11.01
N LEU A 197 -8.43 -13.82 -10.72
CA LEU A 197 -9.42 -13.16 -11.56
C LEU A 197 -8.77 -12.64 -12.86
N PRO A 198 -9.54 -12.56 -13.96
CA PRO A 198 -9.06 -12.02 -15.24
C PRO A 198 -8.61 -10.57 -15.11
N ARG A 199 -7.86 -10.12 -16.09
CA ARG A 199 -7.48 -8.72 -16.30
C ARG A 199 -8.00 -8.28 -17.66
N LEU A 200 -8.17 -6.98 -17.83
CA LEU A 200 -8.49 -6.40 -19.13
C LEU A 200 -7.43 -6.79 -20.17
N SER A 201 -7.84 -6.99 -21.41
CA SER A 201 -6.90 -7.17 -22.51
C SER A 201 -6.17 -5.84 -22.79
N HIS A 202 -5.03 -5.92 -23.49
CA HIS A 202 -4.26 -4.70 -23.82
C HIS A 202 -5.12 -3.66 -24.56
N ALA A 203 -5.95 -4.10 -25.50
CA ALA A 203 -6.81 -3.22 -26.29
C ALA A 203 -7.94 -2.56 -25.50
N ASP A 204 -8.29 -3.11 -24.29
CA ASP A 204 -9.37 -2.55 -23.46
C ASP A 204 -8.92 -1.34 -22.62
N TYR A 205 -7.61 -1.14 -22.44
CA TYR A 205 -7.11 -0.07 -21.57
C TYR A 205 -5.91 0.72 -22.13
N VAL A 206 -5.46 0.41 -23.36
CA VAL A 206 -4.35 1.11 -24.03
C VAL A 206 -4.78 1.56 -25.41
N GLU A 207 -4.57 2.83 -25.71
CA GLU A 207 -4.71 3.42 -27.02
C GLU A 207 -3.39 4.11 -27.41
N TYR A 208 -3.12 4.20 -28.72
CA TYR A 208 -1.97 4.88 -29.29
C TYR A 208 -2.46 6.04 -30.14
N ALA A 209 -1.89 7.25 -29.96
CA ALA A 209 -2.23 8.47 -30.70
C ALA A 209 -0.98 9.01 -31.42
#